data_ea52136b0d55ba6dbfecfe94ebbfd256
#
_entry.id   ea52136b0d55ba6dbfecfe94ebbfd256
#
_cell.length_a   1.000
_cell.length_b   1.000
_cell.length_c   1.000
_cell.angle_alpha   90.00
_cell.angle_beta   90.00
_cell.angle_gamma   90.00
#
_symmetry.space_group_name_H-M   'P 1'
#
loop_
_entity.id
_entity.type
_entity.pdbx_description
1 polymer ?
#
loop_
_entity_poly.entity_id
_entity_poly.type
_entity_poly.pdbx_seq_one_letter_code
_entity_poly.pdbx_strand_id
1 'polypeptide(L)'
;MAEIAEGGGGGHDKGKKRAKKSSTRVDMTPMVDLAFLLLTFFVLTSTFSKPKVMSLAYPAKINEPIGDAPKLNNGITFLVSKDKIYYYTGEFYPANRPGKDGPTKLTETNFSASSPTGLRKLLANLNSYVLLRKEGMVKKVKAKQMADTTYTRELEALKGKPEALKVLVKTDDKALCKNFIDLIDEVKIAEIGVIAPVPILPEELKLLESELKK
;
A
#
# COMPACT_ATOMS: atom_id res chain seq x y z
N MET A 1 -6.31 28.53 41.09
CA MET A 1 -6.52 29.56 42.13
C MET A 1 -7.35 30.70 41.52
N ALA A 2 -8.62 30.79 41.95
CA ALA A 2 -9.52 31.84 41.45
C ALA A 2 -9.35 33.07 42.34
N GLU A 3 -8.87 34.16 41.78
CA GLU A 3 -8.66 35.41 42.48
C GLU A 3 -9.93 36.27 42.38
N ILE A 4 -10.57 36.56 43.53
CA ILE A 4 -11.73 37.42 43.64
C ILE A 4 -11.21 38.82 43.91
N ALA A 5 -11.33 39.71 42.95
CA ALA A 5 -11.00 41.14 43.12
C ALA A 5 -12.17 41.82 43.88
N GLU A 6 -11.94 42.22 45.10
CA GLU A 6 -12.82 43.01 45.95
C GLU A 6 -12.60 44.49 45.63
N GLY A 7 -13.61 45.16 45.08
CA GLY A 7 -13.61 46.59 44.84
C GLY A 7 -14.39 47.34 45.91
N GLY A 8 -13.68 47.97 46.86
CA GLY A 8 -14.24 48.83 47.87
C GLY A 8 -14.60 50.20 47.32
N GLY A 9 -15.75 50.76 47.68
CA GLY A 9 -16.15 52.15 47.43
C GLY A 9 -17.21 52.58 48.44
N GLY A 10 -16.79 53.33 49.48
CA GLY A 10 -17.65 53.87 50.45
C GLY A 10 -18.43 55.08 49.90
N GLY A 11 -19.68 55.25 50.33
CA GLY A 11 -20.55 56.36 50.14
C GLY A 11 -21.76 56.28 51.04
N HIS A 12 -21.80 57.11 52.05
CA HIS A 12 -22.95 57.37 52.94
C HIS A 12 -24.08 57.95 52.15
N ASP A 13 -25.20 57.31 51.99
CA ASP A 13 -26.49 57.96 51.82
C ASP A 13 -27.64 57.08 52.33
N LYS A 14 -28.55 57.67 53.06
CA LYS A 14 -29.76 57.08 53.64
C LYS A 14 -30.80 56.92 52.51
N GLY A 15 -30.73 55.88 51.76
CA GLY A 15 -31.72 55.48 50.78
C GLY A 15 -31.84 53.99 50.66
N LYS A 16 -33.07 53.46 50.59
CA LYS A 16 -33.41 52.01 50.44
C LYS A 16 -32.28 51.22 49.82
N LYS A 17 -31.71 50.26 50.57
CA LYS A 17 -30.71 49.29 50.05
C LYS A 17 -31.31 48.50 48.92
N ARG A 18 -31.07 48.92 47.69
CA ARG A 18 -31.26 48.06 46.53
C ARG A 18 -30.30 46.89 46.66
N ALA A 19 -30.86 45.69 46.61
CA ALA A 19 -30.03 44.48 46.55
C ALA A 19 -28.99 44.63 45.44
N LYS A 20 -27.70 44.60 45.84
CA LYS A 20 -26.58 44.62 44.88
C LYS A 20 -26.76 43.39 43.98
N LYS A 21 -27.11 43.58 42.72
CA LYS A 21 -27.07 42.51 41.75
C LYS A 21 -25.61 42.04 41.68
N SER A 22 -25.36 40.89 42.33
CA SER A 22 -24.08 40.22 42.12
C SER A 22 -24.01 39.83 40.65
N SER A 23 -23.04 40.38 39.93
CA SER A 23 -22.71 39.93 38.61
C SER A 23 -22.27 38.46 38.74
N THR A 24 -23.11 37.53 38.34
CA THR A 24 -22.75 36.12 38.19
C THR A 24 -21.77 36.04 37.02
N ARG A 25 -20.49 36.25 37.30
CA ARG A 25 -19.45 35.86 36.36
C ARG A 25 -19.39 34.33 36.37
N VAL A 26 -19.92 33.76 35.31
CA VAL A 26 -19.79 32.33 35.10
C VAL A 26 -18.32 32.06 34.81
N ASP A 27 -17.70 31.21 35.61
CA ASP A 27 -16.34 30.74 35.37
C ASP A 27 -16.36 29.91 34.09
N MET A 28 -15.72 30.40 33.05
CA MET A 28 -15.66 29.71 31.72
C MET A 28 -14.57 28.69 31.65
N THR A 29 -13.71 28.57 32.65
CA THR A 29 -12.58 27.64 32.69
C THR A 29 -12.99 26.18 32.43
N PRO A 30 -14.04 25.63 33.09
CA PRO A 30 -14.46 24.25 32.83
C PRO A 30 -14.99 24.05 31.42
N MET A 31 -15.63 25.07 30.84
CA MET A 31 -16.16 24.93 29.46
C MET A 31 -15.03 24.93 28.43
N VAL A 32 -13.98 25.74 28.64
CA VAL A 32 -12.80 25.78 27.77
C VAL A 32 -12.02 24.46 27.85
N ASP A 33 -11.91 23.90 29.05
CA ASP A 33 -11.22 22.61 29.25
C ASP A 33 -11.94 21.46 28.52
N LEU A 34 -13.27 21.40 28.63
CA LEU A 34 -14.07 20.43 27.87
C LEU A 34 -13.92 20.62 26.36
N ALA A 35 -13.93 21.85 25.88
CA ALA A 35 -13.73 22.14 24.45
C ALA A 35 -12.32 21.73 23.99
N PHE A 36 -11.30 21.94 24.82
CA PHE A 36 -9.94 21.56 24.52
C PHE A 36 -9.76 20.04 24.51
N LEU A 37 -10.34 19.33 25.47
CA LEU A 37 -10.36 17.87 25.49
C LEU A 37 -11.06 17.30 24.26
N LEU A 38 -12.20 17.86 23.86
CA LEU A 38 -12.90 17.47 22.66
C LEU A 38 -12.07 17.70 21.40
N LEU A 39 -11.42 18.86 21.29
CA LEU A 39 -10.55 19.21 20.18
C LEU A 39 -9.37 18.24 20.07
N THR A 40 -8.68 17.97 21.18
CA THR A 40 -7.54 17.04 21.21
C THR A 40 -7.98 15.65 20.85
N PHE A 41 -9.14 15.20 21.31
CA PHE A 41 -9.72 13.90 20.93
C PHE A 41 -9.98 13.84 19.42
N PHE A 42 -10.60 14.86 18.81
CA PHE A 42 -10.84 14.88 17.37
C PHE A 42 -9.54 14.92 16.56
N VAL A 43 -8.55 15.69 16.98
CA VAL A 43 -7.25 15.73 16.31
C VAL A 43 -6.59 14.36 16.39
N LEU A 44 -6.63 13.70 17.55
CA LEU A 44 -6.03 12.39 17.74
C LEU A 44 -6.74 11.33 16.87
N THR A 45 -8.07 11.30 16.89
CA THR A 45 -8.83 10.34 16.08
C THR A 45 -8.69 10.58 14.59
N SER A 46 -8.61 11.83 14.13
CA SER A 46 -8.41 12.15 12.71
C SER A 46 -7.03 11.71 12.19
N THR A 47 -5.99 11.73 13.03
CA THR A 47 -4.66 11.26 12.64
C THR A 47 -4.58 9.74 12.46
N PHE A 48 -5.41 8.96 13.18
CA PHE A 48 -5.50 7.51 12.99
C PHE A 48 -6.35 7.10 11.79
N SER A 49 -7.23 7.97 11.31
CA SER A 49 -8.12 7.71 10.15
C SER A 49 -7.46 7.95 8.80
N LYS A 50 -6.12 8.05 8.71
CA LYS A 50 -5.45 8.22 7.42
C LYS A 50 -5.64 6.96 6.59
N PRO A 51 -6.27 7.04 5.40
CA PRO A 51 -6.38 5.89 4.53
C PRO A 51 -4.99 5.41 4.15
N LYS A 52 -4.73 4.11 4.28
CA LYS A 52 -3.53 3.51 3.72
C LYS A 52 -3.67 3.50 2.20
N VAL A 53 -3.01 4.45 1.54
CA VAL A 53 -2.91 4.46 0.09
C VAL A 53 -1.74 3.59 -0.34
N MET A 54 -1.99 2.71 -1.29
CA MET A 54 -0.95 1.94 -1.95
C MET A 54 -0.40 2.78 -3.11
N SER A 55 0.89 3.10 -3.08
CA SER A 55 1.58 3.63 -4.25
C SER A 55 1.94 2.47 -5.18
N LEU A 56 1.37 2.44 -6.37
CA LEU A 56 1.75 1.54 -7.44
C LEU A 56 2.61 2.33 -8.43
N ALA A 57 3.81 1.83 -8.70
CA ALA A 57 4.65 2.39 -9.75
C ALA A 57 4.21 1.80 -11.09
N TYR A 58 3.48 2.60 -11.87
CA TYR A 58 3.15 2.23 -13.25
C TYR A 58 4.38 2.45 -14.13
N PRO A 59 4.69 1.52 -15.05
CA PRO A 59 5.65 1.81 -16.11
C PRO A 59 5.13 2.96 -16.96
N ALA A 60 6.05 3.79 -17.49
CA ALA A 60 5.68 4.88 -18.38
C ALA A 60 4.82 4.34 -19.52
N LYS A 61 3.73 5.04 -19.85
CA LYS A 61 2.87 4.67 -20.97
C LYS A 61 3.72 4.69 -22.25
N ILE A 62 3.97 3.54 -22.80
CA ILE A 62 4.49 3.43 -24.17
C ILE A 62 3.26 3.66 -25.04
N ASN A 63 3.25 4.76 -25.82
CA ASN A 63 2.20 5.09 -26.78
C ASN A 63 2.26 4.18 -28.02
N GLU A 64 2.49 2.90 -27.83
CA GLU A 64 2.45 1.91 -28.91
C GLU A 64 1.06 1.29 -28.99
N PRO A 65 0.55 1.02 -30.21
CA PRO A 65 -0.74 0.41 -30.40
C PRO A 65 -0.80 -0.95 -29.67
N ILE A 66 -1.94 -1.23 -29.06
CA ILE A 66 -2.26 -2.44 -28.29
C ILE A 66 -2.16 -3.68 -29.22
N GLY A 67 -0.94 -4.13 -29.50
CA GLY A 67 -0.71 -5.25 -30.41
C GLY A 67 0.10 -6.38 -29.82
N ASP A 68 1.10 -6.05 -29.00
CA ASP A 68 1.96 -7.05 -28.38
C ASP A 68 2.05 -6.82 -26.87
N ALA A 69 2.05 -7.91 -26.11
CA ALA A 69 2.28 -7.84 -24.68
C ALA A 69 3.65 -7.17 -24.40
N PRO A 70 3.76 -6.28 -23.40
CA PRO A 70 5.01 -5.61 -23.13
C PRO A 70 6.12 -6.63 -22.86
N LYS A 71 7.20 -6.54 -23.63
CA LYS A 71 8.38 -7.39 -23.49
C LYS A 71 9.08 -7.07 -22.18
N LEU A 72 8.99 -7.94 -21.21
CA LEU A 72 9.63 -7.80 -19.93
C LEU A 72 10.83 -8.74 -19.82
N ASN A 73 12.03 -8.16 -19.86
CA ASN A 73 13.20 -8.88 -19.41
C ASN A 73 13.06 -9.10 -17.89
N ASN A 74 13.07 -10.35 -17.44
CA ASN A 74 12.86 -10.74 -16.04
C ASN A 74 11.49 -10.32 -15.47
N GLY A 75 10.42 -10.72 -16.17
CA GLY A 75 9.03 -10.45 -15.79
C GLY A 75 8.25 -11.69 -15.44
N ILE A 76 7.32 -11.56 -14.49
CA ILE A 76 6.31 -12.55 -14.20
C ILE A 76 4.93 -11.92 -14.37
N THR A 77 4.03 -12.66 -15.00
CA THR A 77 2.64 -12.23 -15.19
C THR A 77 1.71 -13.11 -14.35
N PHE A 78 0.90 -12.47 -13.52
CA PHE A 78 -0.15 -13.12 -12.76
C PHE A 78 -1.49 -12.92 -13.41
N LEU A 79 -2.25 -13.99 -13.54
CA LEU A 79 -3.64 -14.02 -13.97
C LEU A 79 -4.51 -14.31 -12.75
N VAL A 80 -5.26 -13.33 -12.29
CA VAL A 80 -6.11 -13.44 -11.10
C VAL A 80 -7.54 -13.73 -11.55
N SER A 81 -8.10 -14.85 -11.09
CA SER A 81 -9.50 -15.21 -11.26
C SER A 81 -10.21 -15.26 -9.91
N LYS A 82 -11.47 -15.76 -9.89
CA LYS A 82 -12.31 -15.76 -8.70
C LYS A 82 -11.66 -16.42 -7.48
N ASP A 83 -11.16 -17.64 -7.64
CA ASP A 83 -10.65 -18.44 -6.52
C ASP A 83 -9.19 -18.93 -6.72
N LYS A 84 -8.64 -18.72 -7.90
CA LYS A 84 -7.34 -19.25 -8.30
C LYS A 84 -6.46 -18.15 -8.89
N ILE A 85 -5.16 -18.29 -8.67
CA ILE A 85 -4.14 -17.45 -9.28
C ILE A 85 -3.23 -18.34 -10.11
N TYR A 86 -3.05 -17.92 -11.35
CA TYR A 86 -2.11 -18.55 -12.26
C TYR A 86 -0.99 -17.57 -12.58
N TYR A 87 0.15 -18.11 -12.96
CA TYR A 87 1.26 -17.30 -13.42
C TYR A 87 2.01 -17.94 -14.57
N TYR A 88 2.69 -17.10 -15.31
CA TYR A 88 3.70 -17.49 -16.27
C TYR A 88 4.87 -16.50 -16.24
N THR A 89 6.05 -16.94 -16.67
CA THR A 89 7.27 -16.12 -16.73
C THR A 89 7.59 -15.78 -18.17
N GLY A 90 8.12 -14.57 -18.39
CA GLY A 90 8.51 -14.11 -19.73
C GLY A 90 7.35 -13.63 -20.59
N GLU A 91 7.49 -13.78 -21.91
CA GLU A 91 6.51 -13.38 -22.89
C GLU A 91 5.38 -14.40 -23.03
N PHE A 92 4.18 -13.92 -23.39
CA PHE A 92 3.05 -14.80 -23.68
C PHE A 92 3.12 -15.31 -25.11
N TYR A 93 3.09 -16.63 -25.27
CA TYR A 93 3.06 -17.31 -26.58
C TYR A 93 1.79 -18.15 -26.67
N PRO A 94 0.83 -17.75 -27.52
CA PRO A 94 -0.38 -18.51 -27.73
C PRO A 94 -0.10 -19.83 -28.48
N ALA A 95 -1.00 -20.76 -28.41
CA ALA A 95 -0.88 -22.07 -29.09
C ALA A 95 -0.67 -21.95 -30.63
N ASN A 96 -1.21 -20.87 -31.22
CA ASN A 96 -1.09 -20.60 -32.66
C ASN A 96 0.28 -20.03 -33.07
N ARG A 97 1.05 -19.49 -32.11
CA ARG A 97 2.39 -18.91 -32.31
C ARG A 97 3.30 -19.31 -31.17
N PRO A 98 3.73 -20.59 -31.12
CA PRO A 98 4.58 -21.06 -30.03
C PRO A 98 5.96 -20.36 -30.08
N GLY A 99 6.47 -19.97 -28.90
CA GLY A 99 7.84 -19.49 -28.75
C GLY A 99 8.86 -20.59 -28.90
N LYS A 100 10.14 -20.27 -28.64
CA LYS A 100 11.23 -21.26 -28.70
C LYS A 100 11.03 -22.46 -27.79
N ASP A 101 10.37 -22.25 -26.66
CA ASP A 101 10.10 -23.26 -25.61
C ASP A 101 8.67 -23.84 -25.68
N GLY A 102 7.95 -23.56 -26.79
CA GLY A 102 6.56 -23.97 -26.97
C GLY A 102 5.53 -22.92 -26.55
N PRO A 103 4.23 -23.27 -26.47
CA PRO A 103 3.19 -22.37 -26.02
C PRO A 103 3.28 -22.15 -24.51
N THR A 104 2.87 -20.96 -24.06
CA THR A 104 2.85 -20.60 -22.63
C THR A 104 1.96 -21.54 -21.83
N LYS A 105 2.50 -22.11 -20.76
CA LYS A 105 1.75 -22.92 -19.80
C LYS A 105 1.46 -22.10 -18.56
N LEU A 106 0.23 -22.17 -18.07
CA LEU A 106 -0.16 -21.56 -16.81
C LEU A 106 0.17 -22.50 -15.65
N THR A 107 0.79 -21.95 -14.62
CA THR A 107 1.07 -22.68 -13.38
C THR A 107 0.20 -22.08 -12.27
N GLU A 108 -0.52 -22.93 -11.55
CA GLU A 108 -1.34 -22.52 -10.41
C GLU A 108 -0.47 -22.21 -9.20
N THR A 109 -0.81 -21.14 -8.49
CA THR A 109 -0.20 -20.78 -7.21
C THR A 109 -1.27 -20.41 -6.19
N ASN A 110 -0.88 -20.35 -4.93
CA ASN A 110 -1.77 -20.00 -3.82
C ASN A 110 -1.12 -18.97 -2.88
N PHE A 111 -1.96 -18.32 -2.07
CA PHE A 111 -1.51 -17.34 -1.07
C PHE A 111 -0.88 -17.97 0.19
N SER A 112 -0.83 -19.31 0.29
CA SER A 112 -0.28 -19.96 1.47
C SER A 112 1.22 -19.70 1.62
N ALA A 113 1.60 -19.04 2.72
CA ALA A 113 3.00 -18.78 3.02
C ALA A 113 3.80 -20.06 3.34
N SER A 114 3.13 -21.14 3.78
CA SER A 114 3.73 -22.41 4.18
C SER A 114 3.89 -23.39 3.02
N SER A 115 3.14 -23.21 1.94
CA SER A 115 3.21 -24.10 0.78
C SER A 115 4.54 -23.95 0.02
N PRO A 116 5.12 -25.05 -0.46
CA PRO A 116 6.30 -24.98 -1.35
C PRO A 116 5.99 -24.28 -2.68
N THR A 117 4.73 -24.35 -3.14
CA THR A 117 4.22 -23.68 -4.34
C THR A 117 3.58 -22.32 -4.02
N GLY A 118 3.72 -21.83 -2.78
CA GLY A 118 3.13 -20.57 -2.33
C GLY A 118 3.76 -19.37 -3.00
N LEU A 119 2.92 -18.38 -3.28
CA LEU A 119 3.27 -17.13 -3.95
C LEU A 119 4.49 -16.44 -3.32
N ARG A 120 4.56 -16.39 -1.99
CA ARG A 120 5.68 -15.76 -1.26
C ARG A 120 7.04 -16.39 -1.58
N LYS A 121 7.11 -17.70 -1.57
CA LYS A 121 8.38 -18.42 -1.89
C LYS A 121 8.75 -18.26 -3.36
N LEU A 122 7.76 -18.32 -4.25
CA LEU A 122 7.97 -18.09 -5.67
C LEU A 122 8.57 -16.71 -5.92
N LEU A 123 7.96 -15.67 -5.36
CA LEU A 123 8.42 -14.29 -5.51
C LEU A 123 9.80 -14.05 -4.88
N ALA A 124 10.06 -14.64 -3.70
CA ALA A 124 11.37 -14.54 -3.05
C ALA A 124 12.47 -15.20 -3.89
N ASN A 125 12.21 -16.35 -4.47
CA ASN A 125 13.17 -17.04 -5.34
C ASN A 125 13.47 -16.25 -6.61
N LEU A 126 12.44 -15.73 -7.27
CA LEU A 126 12.59 -14.94 -8.49
C LEU A 126 13.23 -13.57 -8.25
N ASN A 127 12.98 -12.95 -7.09
CA ASN A 127 13.56 -11.67 -6.72
C ASN A 127 14.79 -11.78 -5.81
N SER A 128 15.47 -12.91 -5.84
CA SER A 128 16.68 -13.18 -5.02
C SER A 128 17.75 -12.11 -5.19
N TYR A 129 17.90 -11.53 -6.39
CA TYR A 129 18.82 -10.46 -6.69
C TYR A 129 18.64 -9.23 -5.76
N VAL A 130 17.39 -8.76 -5.57
CA VAL A 130 17.09 -7.61 -4.71
C VAL A 130 17.19 -7.99 -3.24
N LEU A 131 16.70 -9.17 -2.87
CA LEU A 131 16.69 -9.64 -1.47
C LEU A 131 18.10 -9.81 -0.91
N LEU A 132 19.01 -10.44 -1.64
CA LEU A 132 20.41 -10.61 -1.22
C LEU A 132 21.12 -9.26 -1.02
N ARG A 133 20.89 -8.30 -1.91
CA ARG A 133 21.47 -6.95 -1.79
C ARG A 133 20.85 -6.16 -0.65
N LYS A 134 19.55 -6.30 -0.42
CA LYS A 134 18.87 -5.72 0.74
C LYS A 134 19.49 -6.20 2.05
N GLU A 135 19.73 -7.51 2.20
CA GLU A 135 20.36 -8.07 3.39
C GLU A 135 21.75 -7.46 3.64
N GLY A 136 22.54 -7.29 2.58
CA GLY A 136 23.83 -6.62 2.66
C GLY A 136 23.74 -5.17 3.13
N MET A 137 22.76 -4.42 2.61
CA MET A 137 22.52 -3.02 3.02
C MET A 137 22.00 -2.95 4.47
N VAL A 138 21.12 -3.83 4.89
CA VAL A 138 20.61 -3.89 6.27
C VAL A 138 21.75 -4.14 7.27
N LYS A 139 22.72 -5.00 6.92
CA LYS A 139 23.92 -5.21 7.76
C LYS A 139 24.73 -3.93 7.90
N LYS A 140 24.89 -3.13 6.83
CA LYS A 140 25.60 -1.83 6.87
C LYS A 140 24.85 -0.79 7.71
N VAL A 141 23.52 -0.74 7.63
CA VAL A 141 22.70 0.15 8.48
C VAL A 141 22.86 -0.23 9.95
N LYS A 142 22.76 -1.53 10.28
CA LYS A 142 22.95 -2.01 11.65
C LYS A 142 24.36 -1.71 12.19
N ALA A 143 25.38 -1.75 11.35
CA ALA A 143 26.75 -1.38 11.68
C ALA A 143 26.98 0.15 11.73
N LYS A 144 25.92 0.98 11.57
CA LYS A 144 25.97 2.45 11.48
C LYS A 144 26.88 2.99 10.36
N GLN A 145 27.14 2.18 9.35
CA GLN A 145 27.95 2.55 8.18
C GLN A 145 27.09 3.21 7.07
N MET A 146 25.78 3.18 7.17
CA MET A 146 24.83 3.75 6.21
C MET A 146 23.68 4.43 6.95
N ALA A 147 23.30 5.63 6.50
CA ALA A 147 22.12 6.33 7.02
C ALA A 147 20.83 5.73 6.43
N ASP A 148 19.75 5.77 7.20
CA ASP A 148 18.44 5.24 6.79
C ASP A 148 17.90 5.88 5.51
N THR A 149 18.14 7.18 5.32
CA THR A 149 17.75 7.91 4.09
C THR A 149 18.50 7.41 2.86
N THR A 150 19.78 7.10 3.01
CA THR A 150 20.61 6.52 1.95
C THR A 150 20.16 5.11 1.62
N TYR A 151 19.86 4.30 2.64
CA TYR A 151 19.33 2.96 2.49
C TYR A 151 18.03 2.95 1.67
N THR A 152 17.05 3.80 2.02
CA THR A 152 15.79 3.88 1.31
C THR A 152 15.99 4.24 -0.17
N ARG A 153 16.81 5.26 -0.44
CA ARG A 153 17.11 5.70 -1.81
C ARG A 153 17.81 4.61 -2.64
N GLU A 154 18.80 3.94 -2.06
CA GLU A 154 19.53 2.87 -2.75
C GLU A 154 18.65 1.64 -2.99
N LEU A 155 17.75 1.32 -2.05
CA LEU A 155 16.81 0.23 -2.21
C LEU A 155 15.80 0.51 -3.33
N GLU A 156 15.26 1.72 -3.41
CA GLU A 156 14.37 2.13 -4.50
C GLU A 156 15.08 2.10 -5.87
N ALA A 157 16.30 2.62 -5.93
CA ALA A 157 17.11 2.55 -7.14
C ALA A 157 17.41 1.09 -7.56
N LEU A 158 17.62 0.20 -6.59
CA LEU A 158 17.85 -1.22 -6.86
C LEU A 158 16.60 -1.91 -7.43
N LYS A 159 15.43 -1.59 -6.90
CA LYS A 159 14.13 -2.12 -7.36
C LYS A 159 13.79 -1.68 -8.80
N GLY A 160 14.31 -0.55 -9.25
CA GLY A 160 14.11 -0.03 -10.61
C GLY A 160 15.04 -0.63 -11.65
N LYS A 161 16.04 -1.40 -11.28
CA LYS A 161 17.01 -1.97 -12.22
C LYS A 161 16.38 -3.01 -13.15
N PRO A 162 16.95 -3.20 -14.36
CA PRO A 162 16.45 -4.21 -15.30
C PRO A 162 16.56 -5.64 -14.77
N GLU A 163 17.51 -5.92 -13.88
CA GLU A 163 17.71 -7.23 -13.26
C GLU A 163 16.70 -7.53 -12.14
N ALA A 164 16.03 -6.50 -11.61
CA ALA A 164 14.98 -6.69 -10.63
C ALA A 164 13.72 -7.29 -11.26
N LEU A 165 13.03 -8.13 -10.50
CA LEU A 165 11.78 -8.74 -10.96
C LEU A 165 10.71 -7.68 -11.18
N LYS A 166 10.02 -7.77 -12.31
CA LYS A 166 8.86 -6.94 -12.65
C LYS A 166 7.61 -7.81 -12.67
N VAL A 167 6.52 -7.30 -12.12
CA VAL A 167 5.27 -8.03 -12.00
C VAL A 167 4.19 -7.36 -12.84
N LEU A 168 3.60 -8.13 -13.76
CA LEU A 168 2.36 -7.77 -14.42
C LEU A 168 1.21 -8.47 -13.72
N VAL A 169 0.13 -7.75 -13.47
CA VAL A 169 -1.09 -8.30 -12.89
C VAL A 169 -2.23 -8.09 -13.88
N LYS A 170 -2.84 -9.19 -14.28
CA LYS A 170 -4.00 -9.22 -15.16
C LYS A 170 -5.17 -9.85 -14.40
N THR A 171 -6.31 -9.21 -14.45
CA THR A 171 -7.51 -9.66 -13.74
C THR A 171 -8.58 -10.06 -14.75
N ASP A 172 -9.26 -11.16 -14.47
CA ASP A 172 -10.50 -11.56 -15.13
C ASP A 172 -11.68 -10.78 -14.54
N ASP A 173 -12.80 -10.66 -15.29
CA ASP A 173 -14.03 -9.99 -14.83
C ASP A 173 -14.63 -10.65 -13.56
N LYS A 174 -14.29 -11.91 -13.30
CA LYS A 174 -14.72 -12.67 -12.12
C LYS A 174 -13.79 -12.55 -10.94
N ALA A 175 -12.64 -11.87 -11.10
CA ALA A 175 -11.63 -11.74 -10.07
C ALA A 175 -12.14 -11.00 -8.83
N LEU A 176 -11.90 -11.55 -7.64
CA LEU A 176 -12.23 -10.88 -6.40
C LEU A 176 -11.19 -9.79 -6.11
N CYS A 177 -11.67 -8.61 -5.74
CA CYS A 177 -10.82 -7.49 -5.33
C CYS A 177 -9.88 -7.87 -4.17
N LYS A 178 -10.34 -8.76 -3.28
CA LYS A 178 -9.53 -9.32 -2.20
C LYS A 178 -8.27 -10.00 -2.75
N ASN A 179 -8.40 -10.90 -3.73
CA ASN A 179 -7.27 -11.66 -4.29
C ASN A 179 -6.25 -10.73 -4.96
N PHE A 180 -6.73 -9.65 -5.58
CA PHE A 180 -5.86 -8.63 -6.15
C PHE A 180 -5.07 -7.89 -5.06
N ILE A 181 -5.73 -7.51 -3.97
CA ILE A 181 -5.08 -6.82 -2.83
C ILE A 181 -4.07 -7.75 -2.17
N ASP A 182 -4.45 -9.00 -1.89
CA ASP A 182 -3.58 -10.01 -1.27
C ASP A 182 -2.34 -10.27 -2.15
N LEU A 183 -2.50 -10.32 -3.48
CA LEU A 183 -1.39 -10.44 -4.42
C LEU A 183 -0.43 -9.24 -4.33
N ILE A 184 -0.97 -8.02 -4.32
CA ILE A 184 -0.15 -6.81 -4.22
C ILE A 184 0.61 -6.76 -2.89
N ASP A 185 0.00 -7.19 -1.80
CA ASP A 185 0.66 -7.25 -0.51
C ASP A 185 1.84 -8.24 -0.52
N GLU A 186 1.67 -9.43 -1.09
CA GLU A 186 2.76 -10.40 -1.23
C GLU A 186 3.89 -9.89 -2.14
N VAL A 187 3.56 -9.20 -3.23
CA VAL A 187 4.54 -8.57 -4.13
C VAL A 187 5.33 -7.48 -3.41
N LYS A 188 4.68 -6.69 -2.56
CA LYS A 188 5.36 -5.68 -1.72
C LYS A 188 6.25 -6.31 -0.65
N ILE A 189 5.81 -7.38 -0.01
CA ILE A 189 6.63 -8.14 0.95
C ILE A 189 7.89 -8.67 0.28
N ALA A 190 7.78 -9.11 -0.96
CA ALA A 190 8.90 -9.58 -1.77
C ALA A 190 9.82 -8.45 -2.30
N GLU A 191 9.59 -7.18 -1.92
CA GLU A 191 10.38 -6.00 -2.31
C GLU A 191 10.45 -5.76 -3.82
N ILE A 192 9.38 -6.04 -4.53
CA ILE A 192 9.29 -5.79 -5.97
C ILE A 192 8.86 -4.34 -6.19
N GLY A 193 9.64 -3.61 -7.00
CA GLY A 193 9.43 -2.17 -7.21
C GLY A 193 8.41 -1.87 -8.31
N VAL A 194 8.35 -2.69 -9.34
CA VAL A 194 7.50 -2.43 -10.52
C VAL A 194 6.34 -3.42 -10.56
N ILE A 195 5.14 -2.90 -10.39
CA ILE A 195 3.88 -3.64 -10.48
C ILE A 195 3.00 -2.91 -11.50
N ALA A 196 2.63 -3.58 -12.57
CA ALA A 196 1.79 -3.02 -13.60
C ALA A 196 0.49 -3.82 -13.77
N PRO A 197 -0.66 -3.26 -13.42
CA PRO A 197 -1.93 -3.83 -13.85
C PRO A 197 -2.10 -3.59 -15.36
N VAL A 198 -2.37 -4.67 -16.08
CA VAL A 198 -2.53 -4.66 -17.53
C VAL A 198 -3.81 -5.44 -17.87
N PRO A 199 -4.60 -5.01 -18.85
CA PRO A 199 -5.77 -5.77 -19.28
C PRO A 199 -5.37 -7.14 -19.78
N ILE A 200 -6.22 -8.15 -19.52
CA ILE A 200 -6.01 -9.51 -20.01
C ILE A 200 -6.24 -9.56 -21.53
N LEU A 201 -5.41 -10.29 -22.24
CA LEU A 201 -5.60 -10.50 -23.68
C LEU A 201 -6.66 -11.57 -23.93
N PRO A 202 -7.41 -11.51 -25.06
CA PRO A 202 -8.43 -12.51 -25.36
C PRO A 202 -7.89 -13.93 -25.47
N GLU A 203 -6.65 -14.08 -25.91
CA GLU A 203 -5.97 -15.38 -26.02
C GLU A 203 -5.57 -15.94 -24.65
N GLU A 204 -5.13 -15.08 -23.74
CA GLU A 204 -4.83 -15.44 -22.35
C GLU A 204 -6.10 -15.83 -21.59
N LEU A 205 -7.21 -15.13 -21.85
CA LEU A 205 -8.51 -15.44 -21.24
C LEU A 205 -8.99 -16.84 -21.64
N LYS A 206 -8.87 -17.18 -22.92
CA LYS A 206 -9.22 -18.53 -23.41
C LYS A 206 -8.36 -19.62 -22.75
N LEU A 207 -7.06 -19.37 -22.59
CA LEU A 207 -6.16 -20.29 -21.91
C LEU A 207 -6.54 -20.44 -20.43
N LEU A 208 -6.82 -19.32 -19.75
CA LEU A 208 -7.27 -19.31 -18.36
C LEU A 208 -8.58 -20.11 -18.18
N GLU A 209 -9.57 -19.89 -19.05
CA GLU A 209 -10.84 -20.63 -19.00
C GLU A 209 -10.66 -22.12 -19.24
N SER A 210 -9.70 -22.54 -20.08
CA SER A 210 -9.40 -23.93 -20.32
C SER A 210 -8.79 -24.62 -19.09
N GLU A 211 -7.96 -23.90 -18.32
CA GLU A 211 -7.37 -24.41 -17.08
C GLU A 211 -8.37 -24.40 -15.91
N LEU A 212 -9.31 -23.46 -15.86
CA LEU A 212 -10.37 -23.41 -14.85
C LEU A 212 -11.41 -24.54 -15.00
N LYS A 213 -11.52 -25.14 -16.19
CA LYS A 213 -12.45 -26.25 -16.48
C LYS A 213 -11.86 -27.64 -16.19
N LYS A 214 -10.55 -27.71 -15.90
CA LYS A 214 -9.86 -28.93 -15.48
C LYS A 214 -10.03 -29.17 -13.98
#